data_63b34f4b7e717592d415704446d0ea06
#
_entry.id   63b34f4b7e717592d415704446d0ea06
#
_cell.length_a   1.000
_cell.length_b   1.000
_cell.length_c   1.000
_cell.angle_alpha   90.00
_cell.angle_beta   90.00
_cell.angle_gamma   90.00
#
_symmetry.space_group_name_H-M   'P 1'
#
loop_
_entity.id
_entity.type
_entity.pdbx_description
1 polymer ?
#
loop_
_entity_poly.entity_id
_entity_poly.type
_entity_poly.pdbx_seq_one_letter_code
_entity_poly.pdbx_strand_id
1 'polypeptide(L)'
;RRQRQMCIRDRFIDIHTHLPQYNDIELDEIVNRWRLVNVQYVISTGTTIDDSKRSILLSKKYKDVLAGIGMHPSDLTQNWKNDLIELKKLSDNNLSMISEIGLDYQEISPDKHVQIEAFEFQINLALEKKLPIVFHTRNAMEDTYSVLKNFSFNYNPGAIHYFDGSYEDARKMIDLGYKISFAKTLLRYDHLKNVAQKIPIEDIVIETDSYPQYFKKNRQRWT
;
A
#
# COMPACT_ATOMS: atom_id res chain seq x y z
N ARG A 1 -15.33 -6.96 44.70
CA ARG A 1 -14.49 -6.15 43.77
C ARG A 1 -14.92 -6.53 42.37
N ARG A 2 -15.79 -5.72 41.74
CA ARG A 2 -16.12 -5.83 40.30
C ARG A 2 -14.86 -5.43 39.52
N GLN A 3 -14.21 -6.38 38.88
CA GLN A 3 -13.31 -6.08 37.80
C GLN A 3 -14.09 -5.34 36.70
N ARG A 4 -13.82 -4.04 36.55
CA ARG A 4 -14.20 -3.33 35.32
C ARG A 4 -13.39 -3.99 34.20
N GLN A 5 -14.02 -4.90 33.45
CA GLN A 5 -13.57 -5.23 32.13
C GLN A 5 -13.61 -3.93 31.32
N MET A 6 -12.44 -3.31 31.21
CA MET A 6 -12.21 -2.27 30.21
C MET A 6 -12.34 -2.99 28.88
N CYS A 7 -13.50 -2.84 28.21
CA CYS A 7 -13.62 -3.22 26.82
C CYS A 7 -12.67 -2.32 26.03
N ILE A 8 -11.43 -2.75 25.89
CA ILE A 8 -10.53 -2.23 24.86
C ILE A 8 -11.20 -2.69 23.55
N ARG A 9 -11.95 -1.79 22.93
CA ARG A 9 -12.40 -2.01 21.56
C ARG A 9 -11.15 -1.86 20.72
N ASP A 10 -10.61 -2.98 20.25
CA ASP A 10 -9.52 -2.98 19.31
C ASP A 10 -9.93 -2.10 18.13
N ARG A 11 -9.05 -1.19 17.74
CA ARG A 11 -9.25 -0.29 16.61
C ARG A 11 -8.25 -0.70 15.53
N PHE A 12 -8.76 -0.96 14.34
CA PHE A 12 -7.94 -1.36 13.22
C PHE A 12 -7.69 -0.17 12.29
N ILE A 13 -6.56 -0.21 11.62
CA ILE A 13 -6.23 0.65 10.48
C ILE A 13 -5.96 -0.27 9.32
N ASP A 14 -6.68 -0.05 8.23
CA ASP A 14 -6.43 -0.73 6.95
C ASP A 14 -5.44 0.13 6.15
N ILE A 15 -4.21 -0.35 5.99
CA ILE A 15 -3.15 0.46 5.41
C ILE A 15 -3.15 0.49 3.88
N HIS A 16 -4.01 -0.33 3.23
CA HIS A 16 -4.01 -0.40 1.77
C HIS A 16 -5.37 -0.82 1.20
N THR A 17 -6.00 0.10 0.49
CA THR A 17 -7.27 -0.11 -0.21
C THR A 17 -7.34 0.69 -1.50
N HIS A 18 -8.01 0.16 -2.52
CA HIS A 18 -8.23 0.82 -3.80
C HIS A 18 -9.59 1.55 -3.86
N LEU A 19 -9.86 2.44 -2.90
CA LEU A 19 -11.12 3.20 -2.84
C LEU A 19 -11.40 4.01 -4.12
N PRO A 20 -10.39 4.57 -4.83
CA PRO A 20 -10.64 5.29 -6.07
C PRO A 20 -11.35 4.47 -7.16
N GLN A 21 -11.27 3.14 -7.10
CA GLN A 21 -11.86 2.25 -8.09
C GLN A 21 -13.36 1.96 -7.85
N TYR A 22 -13.89 2.32 -6.67
CA TYR A 22 -15.31 2.17 -6.35
C TYR A 22 -16.13 3.35 -6.85
N ASN A 23 -17.39 3.12 -7.23
CA ASN A 23 -18.32 4.22 -7.46
C ASN A 23 -18.82 4.83 -6.13
N ASP A 24 -19.43 6.01 -6.19
CA ASP A 24 -19.78 6.76 -4.98
C ASP A 24 -20.87 6.08 -4.14
N ILE A 25 -21.78 5.30 -4.75
CA ILE A 25 -22.82 4.54 -4.04
C ILE A 25 -22.19 3.40 -3.24
N GLU A 26 -21.29 2.65 -3.88
CA GLU A 26 -20.54 1.57 -3.21
C GLU A 26 -19.69 2.11 -2.06
N LEU A 27 -19.05 3.28 -2.24
CA LEU A 27 -18.21 3.90 -1.21
C LEU A 27 -19.01 4.24 0.06
N ASP A 28 -20.20 4.81 -0.06
CA ASP A 28 -21.03 5.14 1.10
C ASP A 28 -21.42 3.88 1.90
N GLU A 29 -21.70 2.76 1.22
CA GLU A 29 -21.96 1.47 1.87
C GLU A 29 -20.71 0.90 2.55
N ILE A 30 -19.55 0.94 1.87
CA ILE A 30 -18.28 0.41 2.36
C ILE A 30 -17.85 1.20 3.60
N VAL A 31 -17.91 2.53 3.56
CA VAL A 31 -17.59 3.41 4.70
C VAL A 31 -18.44 3.07 5.93
N ASN A 32 -19.74 2.82 5.75
CA ASN A 32 -20.59 2.41 6.86
C ASN A 32 -20.23 1.03 7.40
N ARG A 33 -19.84 0.07 6.54
CA ARG A 33 -19.48 -1.31 6.94
C ARG A 33 -18.21 -1.34 7.79
N TRP A 34 -17.12 -0.67 7.38
CA TRP A 34 -15.87 -0.74 8.15
C TRP A 34 -15.98 -0.10 9.53
N ARG A 35 -16.83 0.94 9.67
CA ARG A 35 -17.12 1.56 10.96
C ARG A 35 -17.80 0.61 11.95
N LEU A 36 -18.65 -0.29 11.44
CA LEU A 36 -19.32 -1.31 12.25
C LEU A 36 -18.36 -2.37 12.80
N VAL A 37 -17.23 -2.61 12.15
CA VAL A 37 -16.24 -3.61 12.54
C VAL A 37 -14.98 -3.00 13.17
N ASN A 38 -15.11 -1.77 13.72
CA ASN A 38 -14.04 -1.05 14.44
C ASN A 38 -12.80 -0.70 13.59
N VAL A 39 -12.91 -0.63 12.26
CA VAL A 39 -11.87 -0.01 11.43
C VAL A 39 -11.98 1.50 11.61
N GLN A 40 -10.93 2.11 12.17
CA GLN A 40 -10.91 3.52 12.52
C GLN A 40 -10.46 4.40 11.36
N TYR A 41 -9.45 3.93 10.63
CA TYR A 41 -8.92 4.61 9.46
C TYR A 41 -8.68 3.61 8.34
N VAL A 42 -8.85 4.09 7.14
CA VAL A 42 -8.58 3.35 5.90
C VAL A 42 -7.69 4.22 5.01
N ILE A 43 -6.63 3.66 4.46
CA ILE A 43 -5.77 4.37 3.53
C ILE A 43 -6.23 4.07 2.11
N SER A 44 -6.65 5.13 1.43
CA SER A 44 -7.00 5.11 0.01
C SER A 44 -5.73 5.27 -0.81
N THR A 45 -5.41 4.28 -1.62
CA THR A 45 -4.18 4.19 -2.39
C THR A 45 -4.41 4.64 -3.83
N GLY A 46 -3.50 5.48 -4.36
CA GLY A 46 -3.45 5.81 -5.78
C GLY A 46 -2.50 4.90 -6.52
N THR A 47 -2.91 4.38 -7.69
CA THR A 47 -2.08 3.58 -8.60
C THR A 47 -1.75 4.31 -9.89
N THR A 48 -2.52 5.35 -10.19
CA THR A 48 -2.36 6.26 -11.32
C THR A 48 -2.51 7.71 -10.85
N ILE A 49 -2.29 8.67 -11.74
CA ILE A 49 -2.53 10.09 -11.45
C ILE A 49 -4.01 10.34 -11.11
N ASP A 50 -4.93 9.73 -11.85
CA ASP A 50 -6.37 9.92 -11.63
C ASP A 50 -6.82 9.27 -10.32
N ASP A 51 -6.34 8.07 -10.00
CA ASP A 51 -6.59 7.42 -8.71
C ASP A 51 -6.00 8.23 -7.55
N SER A 52 -4.80 8.79 -7.73
CA SER A 52 -4.16 9.66 -6.74
C SER A 52 -4.96 10.93 -6.48
N LYS A 53 -5.46 11.59 -7.53
CA LYS A 53 -6.38 12.74 -7.40
C LYS A 53 -7.66 12.35 -6.65
N ARG A 54 -8.25 11.21 -7.03
CA ARG A 54 -9.47 10.72 -6.38
C ARG A 54 -9.25 10.33 -4.93
N SER A 55 -8.11 9.73 -4.59
CA SER A 55 -7.72 9.42 -3.21
C SER A 55 -7.69 10.69 -2.33
N ILE A 56 -7.11 11.78 -2.84
CA ILE A 56 -7.11 13.10 -2.17
C ILE A 56 -8.55 13.62 -1.99
N LEU A 57 -9.41 13.49 -2.98
CA LEU A 57 -10.81 13.92 -2.87
C LEU A 57 -11.58 13.11 -1.83
N LEU A 58 -11.36 11.78 -1.80
CA LEU A 58 -12.00 10.91 -0.82
C LEU A 58 -11.57 11.21 0.61
N SER A 59 -10.30 11.54 0.85
CA SER A 59 -9.84 11.95 2.18
C SER A 59 -10.43 13.27 2.65
N LYS A 60 -10.84 14.15 1.74
CA LYS A 60 -11.58 15.37 2.07
C LYS A 60 -13.06 15.10 2.33
N LYS A 61 -13.65 14.09 1.65
CA LYS A 61 -15.07 13.72 1.81
C LYS A 61 -15.31 12.91 3.08
N TYR A 62 -14.41 11.98 3.42
CA TYR A 62 -14.56 11.06 4.55
C TYR A 62 -13.43 11.26 5.55
N LYS A 63 -13.76 11.66 6.79
CA LYS A 63 -12.78 11.97 7.87
C LYS A 63 -11.91 10.78 8.32
N ASP A 64 -12.35 9.57 8.05
CA ASP A 64 -11.70 8.31 8.37
C ASP A 64 -10.96 7.68 7.16
N VAL A 65 -10.94 8.40 6.03
CA VAL A 65 -10.12 8.07 4.86
C VAL A 65 -8.86 8.94 4.86
N LEU A 66 -7.71 8.29 4.77
CA LEU A 66 -6.40 8.92 4.62
C LEU A 66 -5.94 8.75 3.17
N ALA A 67 -5.28 9.77 2.61
CA ALA A 67 -4.83 9.74 1.22
C ALA A 67 -3.40 9.22 1.08
N GLY A 68 -3.23 8.21 0.23
CA GLY A 68 -1.97 7.81 -0.38
C GLY A 68 -1.98 8.13 -1.87
N ILE A 69 -0.85 8.54 -2.42
CA ILE A 69 -0.67 8.80 -3.85
C ILE A 69 0.53 8.03 -4.40
N GLY A 70 0.45 7.55 -5.62
CA GLY A 70 1.55 6.83 -6.26
C GLY A 70 1.25 6.44 -7.70
N MET A 71 2.28 5.86 -8.33
CA MET A 71 2.23 5.25 -9.65
C MET A 71 2.64 3.79 -9.51
N HIS A 72 1.68 2.88 -9.68
CA HIS A 72 1.94 1.45 -9.63
C HIS A 72 2.85 1.02 -10.78
N PRO A 73 3.82 0.13 -10.56
CA PRO A 73 4.78 -0.27 -11.59
C PRO A 73 4.14 -0.82 -12.88
N SER A 74 3.00 -1.51 -12.80
CA SER A 74 2.29 -2.03 -13.98
C SER A 74 1.45 -0.98 -14.72
N ASP A 75 1.20 0.18 -14.12
CA ASP A 75 0.39 1.27 -14.69
C ASP A 75 1.27 2.38 -15.31
N LEU A 76 2.59 2.22 -15.29
CA LEU A 76 3.51 3.15 -15.93
C LEU A 76 3.32 3.11 -17.46
N THR A 77 3.07 4.27 -18.05
CA THR A 77 2.88 4.44 -19.49
C THR A 77 4.15 4.98 -20.15
N GLN A 78 4.15 5.14 -21.46
CA GLN A 78 5.25 5.84 -22.16
C GLN A 78 5.43 7.29 -21.68
N ASN A 79 4.42 7.86 -21.01
CA ASN A 79 4.42 9.23 -20.51
C ASN A 79 4.82 9.32 -19.02
N TRP A 80 5.27 8.23 -18.42
CA TRP A 80 5.50 8.07 -16.98
C TRP A 80 6.34 9.20 -16.33
N LYS A 81 7.30 9.78 -17.06
CA LYS A 81 8.12 10.89 -16.53
C LYS A 81 7.29 12.14 -16.27
N ASN A 82 6.37 12.47 -17.18
CA ASN A 82 5.46 13.61 -17.00
C ASN A 82 4.44 13.31 -15.90
N ASP A 83 3.97 12.06 -15.81
CA ASP A 83 3.04 11.63 -14.77
C ASP A 83 3.70 11.73 -13.38
N LEU A 84 4.98 11.37 -13.23
CA LEU A 84 5.72 11.56 -11.98
C LEU A 84 5.92 13.05 -11.62
N ILE A 85 6.10 13.93 -12.60
CA ILE A 85 6.15 15.37 -12.37
C ILE A 85 4.79 15.87 -11.86
N GLU A 86 3.69 15.36 -12.41
CA GLU A 86 2.34 15.69 -11.93
C GLU A 86 2.10 15.10 -10.53
N LEU A 87 2.53 13.86 -10.27
CA LEU A 87 2.46 13.25 -8.94
C LEU A 87 3.18 14.12 -7.88
N LYS A 88 4.35 14.65 -8.22
CA LYS A 88 5.08 15.56 -7.34
C LYS A 88 4.26 16.80 -6.98
N LYS A 89 3.51 17.38 -7.91
CA LYS A 89 2.60 18.51 -7.61
C LYS A 89 1.44 18.09 -6.69
N LEU A 90 0.91 16.87 -6.87
CA LEU A 90 -0.13 16.35 -6.00
C LEU A 90 0.38 16.14 -4.56
N SER A 91 1.68 15.91 -4.37
CA SER A 91 2.26 15.69 -3.05
C SER A 91 2.26 16.92 -2.12
N ASP A 92 1.84 18.08 -2.60
CA ASP A 92 1.64 19.28 -1.78
C ASP A 92 0.29 19.26 -1.00
N ASN A 93 -0.55 18.26 -1.25
CA ASN A 93 -1.76 18.03 -0.45
C ASN A 93 -1.43 17.34 0.90
N ASN A 94 -2.43 17.29 1.79
CA ASN A 94 -2.30 16.55 3.05
C ASN A 94 -2.38 15.05 2.79
N LEU A 95 -1.23 14.40 2.79
CA LEU A 95 -1.05 12.98 2.50
C LEU A 95 -0.60 12.21 3.72
N SER A 96 -0.88 10.92 3.74
CA SER A 96 -0.43 9.99 4.78
C SER A 96 0.73 9.11 4.34
N MET A 97 0.89 8.87 3.03
CA MET A 97 1.96 8.05 2.46
C MET A 97 2.12 8.24 0.96
N ILE A 98 3.22 7.74 0.43
CA ILE A 98 3.39 7.51 -1.01
C ILE A 98 3.10 6.03 -1.28
N SER A 99 2.04 5.75 -2.05
CA SER A 99 1.49 4.41 -2.31
C SER A 99 0.46 4.45 -3.48
N GLU A 100 0.39 3.47 -4.32
CA GLU A 100 1.14 2.22 -4.39
C GLU A 100 2.30 2.36 -5.37
N ILE A 101 3.51 2.06 -4.94
CA ILE A 101 4.74 2.18 -5.73
C ILE A 101 5.50 0.84 -5.70
N GLY A 102 6.58 0.68 -6.43
CA GLY A 102 7.40 -0.54 -6.32
C GLY A 102 7.76 -1.20 -7.64
N LEU A 103 7.89 -2.53 -7.64
CA LEU A 103 8.31 -3.32 -8.78
C LEU A 103 7.37 -4.51 -9.03
N ASP A 104 7.01 -4.74 -10.30
CA ASP A 104 6.17 -5.85 -10.74
C ASP A 104 6.74 -6.44 -12.04
N TYR A 105 7.34 -7.62 -11.97
CA TYR A 105 7.99 -8.26 -13.12
C TYR A 105 7.11 -9.33 -13.74
N GLN A 106 5.86 -8.98 -14.01
CA GLN A 106 5.01 -9.80 -14.86
C GLN A 106 5.37 -9.59 -16.34
N GLU A 107 5.00 -10.56 -17.18
CA GLU A 107 5.34 -10.61 -18.61
C GLU A 107 4.85 -9.38 -19.40
N ILE A 108 3.73 -8.78 -18.97
CA ILE A 108 3.11 -7.61 -19.59
C ILE A 108 3.48 -6.27 -18.93
N SER A 109 4.29 -6.32 -17.87
CA SER A 109 4.68 -5.11 -17.13
C SER A 109 5.68 -4.28 -17.94
N PRO A 110 5.76 -2.97 -17.68
CA PRO A 110 6.77 -2.09 -18.25
C PRO A 110 8.19 -2.59 -18.00
N ASP A 111 9.15 -2.10 -18.81
CA ASP A 111 10.57 -2.44 -18.67
C ASP A 111 11.08 -2.22 -17.24
N LYS A 112 11.94 -3.15 -16.78
CA LYS A 112 12.51 -3.12 -15.43
C LYS A 112 13.20 -1.80 -15.09
N HIS A 113 13.96 -1.22 -16.03
CA HIS A 113 14.66 0.04 -15.79
C HIS A 113 13.68 1.19 -15.59
N VAL A 114 12.59 1.22 -16.37
CA VAL A 114 11.52 2.21 -16.20
C VAL A 114 10.89 2.08 -14.82
N GLN A 115 10.59 0.87 -14.38
CA GLN A 115 10.01 0.63 -13.06
C GLN A 115 10.96 1.05 -11.94
N ILE A 116 12.27 0.72 -12.04
CA ILE A 116 13.28 1.10 -11.04
C ILE A 116 13.41 2.62 -10.97
N GLU A 117 13.57 3.32 -12.09
CA GLU A 117 13.66 4.78 -12.12
C GLU A 117 12.40 5.44 -11.50
N ALA A 118 11.20 4.92 -11.82
CA ALA A 118 9.96 5.43 -11.26
C ALA A 118 9.84 5.14 -9.76
N PHE A 119 10.30 3.99 -9.29
CA PHE A 119 10.30 3.63 -7.88
C PHE A 119 11.24 4.53 -7.08
N GLU A 120 12.48 4.70 -7.53
CA GLU A 120 13.47 5.58 -6.92
C GLU A 120 13.01 7.04 -6.86
N PHE A 121 12.38 7.54 -7.92
CA PHE A 121 11.79 8.88 -7.91
C PHE A 121 10.75 9.03 -6.81
N GLN A 122 9.86 8.05 -6.66
CA GLN A 122 8.78 8.09 -5.67
C GLN A 122 9.29 7.91 -4.24
N ILE A 123 10.36 7.12 -4.03
CA ILE A 123 11.03 7.04 -2.73
C ILE A 123 11.65 8.40 -2.36
N ASN A 124 12.33 9.06 -3.31
CA ASN A 124 12.89 10.40 -3.08
C ASN A 124 11.79 11.42 -2.76
N LEU A 125 10.63 11.33 -3.43
CA LEU A 125 9.48 12.17 -3.11
C LEU A 125 8.96 11.92 -1.70
N ALA A 126 8.89 10.66 -1.26
CA ALA A 126 8.51 10.31 0.10
C ALA A 126 9.49 10.89 1.14
N LEU A 127 10.79 10.80 0.88
CA LEU A 127 11.83 11.41 1.74
C LEU A 127 11.69 12.93 1.80
N GLU A 128 11.50 13.61 0.65
CA GLU A 128 11.31 15.07 0.58
C GLU A 128 10.09 15.50 1.43
N LYS A 129 9.00 14.74 1.37
CA LYS A 129 7.75 15.04 2.09
C LYS A 129 7.70 14.45 3.50
N LYS A 130 8.69 13.69 3.92
CA LYS A 130 8.73 12.95 5.20
C LYS A 130 7.53 12.03 5.39
N LEU A 131 7.16 11.34 4.32
CA LEU A 131 6.05 10.38 4.28
C LEU A 131 6.57 8.94 4.24
N PRO A 132 5.91 7.98 4.88
CA PRO A 132 6.20 6.57 4.67
C PRO A 132 5.81 6.14 3.25
N ILE A 133 6.39 5.02 2.80
CA ILE A 133 5.99 4.37 1.56
C ILE A 133 5.25 3.06 1.85
N VAL A 134 4.27 2.73 1.02
CA VAL A 134 3.72 1.38 0.94
C VAL A 134 3.94 0.88 -0.48
N PHE A 135 4.67 -0.24 -0.59
CA PHE A 135 5.19 -0.67 -1.88
C PHE A 135 4.81 -2.11 -2.22
N HIS A 136 4.60 -2.30 -3.49
CA HIS A 136 4.33 -3.55 -4.18
C HIS A 136 5.64 -4.23 -4.60
N THR A 137 5.67 -5.55 -4.49
CA THR A 137 6.72 -6.35 -5.12
C THR A 137 6.13 -7.66 -5.65
N ARG A 138 6.34 -7.95 -6.92
CA ARG A 138 5.91 -9.20 -7.54
C ARG A 138 7.00 -9.70 -8.48
N ASN A 139 7.50 -10.92 -8.22
CA ASN A 139 8.64 -11.51 -8.93
C ASN A 139 9.90 -10.62 -8.95
N ALA A 140 10.03 -9.69 -7.97
CA ALA A 140 11.01 -8.61 -7.98
C ALA A 140 11.71 -8.39 -6.62
N MET A 141 11.61 -9.34 -5.67
CA MET A 141 12.05 -9.16 -4.28
C MET A 141 13.52 -8.72 -4.17
N GLU A 142 14.42 -9.34 -4.90
CA GLU A 142 15.85 -9.02 -4.83
C GLU A 142 16.16 -7.61 -5.39
N ASP A 143 15.52 -7.21 -6.48
CA ASP A 143 15.69 -5.86 -7.05
C ASP A 143 15.03 -4.83 -6.12
N THR A 144 13.86 -5.13 -5.55
CA THR A 144 13.20 -4.29 -4.54
C THR A 144 14.11 -4.04 -3.34
N TYR A 145 14.70 -5.10 -2.79
CA TYR A 145 15.67 -4.99 -1.70
C TYR A 145 16.90 -4.16 -2.12
N SER A 146 17.41 -4.41 -3.34
CA SER A 146 18.57 -3.71 -3.87
C SER A 146 18.34 -2.21 -4.07
N VAL A 147 17.13 -1.80 -4.42
CA VAL A 147 16.73 -0.39 -4.48
C VAL A 147 16.62 0.16 -3.07
N LEU A 148 15.80 -0.46 -2.21
CA LEU A 148 15.45 0.09 -0.89
C LEU A 148 16.68 0.27 0.02
N LYS A 149 17.68 -0.60 -0.02
CA LYS A 149 18.89 -0.48 0.79
C LYS A 149 19.74 0.77 0.51
N ASN A 150 19.52 1.46 -0.62
CA ASN A 150 20.21 2.69 -0.97
C ASN A 150 19.56 3.94 -0.36
N PHE A 151 18.40 3.78 0.30
CA PHE A 151 17.66 4.87 0.92
C PHE A 151 17.62 4.70 2.43
N SER A 152 17.70 5.82 3.15
CA SER A 152 17.65 5.82 4.61
C SER A 152 16.58 6.78 5.10
N PHE A 153 15.64 6.26 5.87
CA PHE A 153 14.61 7.02 6.55
C PHE A 153 14.98 7.20 8.02
N ASN A 154 14.87 8.41 8.56
CA ASN A 154 15.06 8.68 9.99
C ASN A 154 13.74 8.59 10.79
N TYR A 155 12.72 7.96 10.20
CA TYR A 155 11.40 7.69 10.74
C TYR A 155 10.93 6.34 10.21
N ASN A 156 9.73 5.87 10.61
CA ASN A 156 9.17 4.63 10.06
C ASN A 156 9.04 4.73 8.53
N PRO A 157 9.79 3.92 7.76
CA PRO A 157 9.81 4.05 6.30
C PRO A 157 8.52 3.54 5.64
N GLY A 158 7.69 2.77 6.34
CA GLY A 158 6.44 2.21 5.81
C GLY A 158 6.40 0.70 5.79
N ALA A 159 5.80 0.12 4.75
CA ALA A 159 5.54 -1.32 4.70
C ALA A 159 5.62 -1.89 3.28
N ILE A 160 6.01 -3.17 3.20
CA ILE A 160 5.72 -3.99 2.03
C ILE A 160 4.26 -4.43 2.10
N HIS A 161 3.51 -4.13 1.04
CA HIS A 161 2.10 -4.48 0.91
C HIS A 161 1.92 -5.90 0.37
N TYR A 162 0.81 -6.55 0.78
CA TYR A 162 0.36 -7.86 0.29
C TYR A 162 1.47 -8.93 0.29
N PHE A 163 2.24 -8.98 1.37
CA PHE A 163 3.42 -9.82 1.47
C PHE A 163 3.09 -11.30 1.21
N ASP A 164 3.85 -11.92 0.30
CA ASP A 164 3.75 -13.34 -0.07
C ASP A 164 5.10 -14.07 -0.08
N GLY A 165 6.16 -13.40 0.40
CA GLY A 165 7.53 -13.89 0.41
C GLY A 165 7.86 -14.89 1.53
N SER A 166 9.14 -15.26 1.59
CA SER A 166 9.71 -16.15 2.62
C SER A 166 9.96 -15.40 3.95
N TYR A 167 10.31 -16.17 4.99
CA TYR A 167 10.76 -15.57 6.26
C TYR A 167 12.04 -14.74 6.08
N GLU A 168 12.95 -15.21 5.25
CA GLU A 168 14.20 -14.53 4.91
C GLU A 168 13.92 -13.18 4.21
N ASP A 169 12.95 -13.14 3.32
CA ASP A 169 12.52 -11.89 2.67
C ASP A 169 11.89 -10.92 3.67
N ALA A 170 11.03 -11.43 4.57
CA ALA A 170 10.46 -10.61 5.64
C ALA A 170 11.56 -10.01 6.53
N ARG A 171 12.57 -10.82 6.91
CA ARG A 171 13.71 -10.36 7.72
C ARG A 171 14.51 -9.26 7.02
N LYS A 172 14.82 -9.42 5.72
CA LYS A 172 15.50 -8.39 4.93
C LYS A 172 14.76 -7.06 4.97
N MET A 173 13.43 -7.07 4.84
CA MET A 173 12.61 -5.85 4.89
C MET A 173 12.57 -5.24 6.29
N ILE A 174 12.43 -6.06 7.34
CA ILE A 174 12.43 -5.61 8.74
C ILE A 174 13.80 -5.01 9.10
N ASP A 175 14.90 -5.59 8.65
CA ASP A 175 16.25 -5.08 8.90
C ASP A 175 16.49 -3.70 8.25
N LEU A 176 15.76 -3.37 7.17
CA LEU A 176 15.69 -2.02 6.59
C LEU A 176 14.68 -1.10 7.30
N GLY A 177 13.95 -1.60 8.30
CA GLY A 177 12.96 -0.84 9.09
C GLY A 177 11.53 -0.90 8.57
N TYR A 178 11.25 -1.62 7.47
CA TYR A 178 9.91 -1.74 6.91
C TYR A 178 9.05 -2.75 7.69
N LYS A 179 7.74 -2.49 7.74
CA LYS A 179 6.75 -3.41 8.27
C LYS A 179 6.28 -4.40 7.20
N ILE A 180 5.77 -5.53 7.64
CA ILE A 180 5.22 -6.58 6.78
C ILE A 180 3.70 -6.50 6.84
N SER A 181 3.06 -6.21 5.71
CA SER A 181 1.61 -6.15 5.62
C SER A 181 1.03 -7.47 5.12
N PHE A 182 0.12 -8.02 5.89
CA PHE A 182 -0.60 -9.23 5.52
C PHE A 182 -2.04 -8.90 5.13
N ALA A 183 -2.43 -9.43 3.97
CA ALA A 183 -3.80 -9.40 3.46
C ALA A 183 -4.50 -10.76 3.65
N LYS A 184 -5.61 -10.94 2.96
CA LYS A 184 -6.43 -12.19 2.98
C LYS A 184 -5.67 -13.48 2.64
N THR A 185 -4.51 -13.39 1.98
CA THR A 185 -3.62 -14.52 1.67
C THR A 185 -3.10 -15.20 2.93
N LEU A 186 -2.89 -14.46 4.02
CA LEU A 186 -2.51 -15.02 5.32
C LEU A 186 -3.47 -16.13 5.78
N LEU A 187 -4.76 -15.99 5.50
CA LEU A 187 -5.76 -16.98 5.91
C LEU A 187 -5.72 -18.27 5.05
N ARG A 188 -5.11 -18.23 3.88
CA ARG A 188 -5.12 -19.29 2.88
C ARG A 188 -3.82 -20.10 2.83
N TYR A 189 -2.68 -19.45 3.07
CA TYR A 189 -1.36 -20.04 2.85
C TYR A 189 -0.63 -20.28 4.17
N ASP A 190 -0.33 -21.55 4.47
CA ASP A 190 0.32 -21.94 5.73
C ASP A 190 1.75 -21.39 5.84
N HIS A 191 2.47 -21.23 4.71
CA HIS A 191 3.79 -20.62 4.76
C HIS A 191 3.73 -19.17 5.28
N LEU A 192 2.72 -18.38 4.91
CA LEU A 192 2.54 -17.02 5.43
C LEU A 192 2.17 -17.00 6.91
N LYS A 193 1.36 -17.95 7.37
CA LYS A 193 1.08 -18.13 8.81
C LYS A 193 2.36 -18.41 9.58
N ASN A 194 3.24 -19.27 9.02
CA ASN A 194 4.54 -19.56 9.63
C ASN A 194 5.46 -18.32 9.65
N VAL A 195 5.45 -17.48 8.63
CA VAL A 195 6.18 -16.21 8.61
C VAL A 195 5.63 -15.28 9.70
N ALA A 196 4.32 -15.06 9.73
CA ALA A 196 3.67 -14.18 10.70
C ALA A 196 3.90 -14.60 12.16
N GLN A 197 4.03 -15.91 12.43
CA GLN A 197 4.33 -16.43 13.77
C GLN A 197 5.78 -16.21 14.21
N LYS A 198 6.71 -16.02 13.26
CA LYS A 198 8.15 -15.90 13.52
C LYS A 198 8.65 -14.47 13.62
N ILE A 199 7.97 -13.51 13.01
CA ILE A 199 8.35 -12.10 13.05
C ILE A 199 7.72 -11.40 14.26
N PRO A 200 8.36 -10.34 14.81
CA PRO A 200 7.80 -9.57 15.91
C PRO A 200 6.44 -8.97 15.55
N ILE A 201 5.51 -8.95 16.50
CA ILE A 201 4.15 -8.40 16.28
C ILE A 201 4.17 -6.91 15.93
N GLU A 202 5.13 -6.17 16.45
CA GLU A 202 5.36 -4.76 16.16
C GLU A 202 5.80 -4.50 14.72
N ASP A 203 6.24 -5.53 14.00
CA ASP A 203 6.63 -5.45 12.59
C ASP A 203 5.52 -5.90 11.65
N ILE A 204 4.35 -6.24 12.20
CA ILE A 204 3.17 -6.64 11.41
C ILE A 204 2.20 -5.47 11.30
N VAL A 205 1.70 -5.24 10.10
CA VAL A 205 0.53 -4.41 9.79
C VAL A 205 -0.46 -5.22 8.97
N ILE A 206 -1.69 -4.72 8.87
CA ILE A 206 -2.77 -5.44 8.18
C ILE A 206 -3.44 -4.55 7.14
N GLU A 207 -3.98 -5.19 6.14
CA GLU A 207 -4.71 -4.55 5.06
C GLU A 207 -5.78 -5.47 4.49
N THR A 208 -6.69 -4.91 3.72
CA THR A 208 -7.66 -5.70 2.95
C THR A 208 -7.28 -5.84 1.49
N ASP A 209 -6.53 -4.92 0.95
CA ASP A 209 -6.33 -4.78 -0.51
C ASP A 209 -7.69 -4.82 -1.23
N SER A 210 -8.62 -4.01 -0.73
CA SER A 210 -10.01 -4.02 -1.17
C SER A 210 -10.18 -3.25 -2.47
N TYR A 211 -10.86 -3.87 -3.43
CA TYR A 211 -11.25 -3.30 -4.73
C TYR A 211 -12.60 -3.87 -5.19
N PRO A 212 -13.31 -3.21 -6.15
CA PRO A 212 -14.61 -3.66 -6.61
C PRO A 212 -14.61 -5.05 -7.23
N GLN A 213 -15.67 -5.84 -7.01
CA GLN A 213 -15.77 -7.22 -7.52
C GLN A 213 -15.78 -7.32 -9.05
N TYR A 214 -16.29 -6.30 -9.76
CA TYR A 214 -16.24 -6.27 -11.23
C TYR A 214 -14.82 -6.15 -11.78
N PHE A 215 -13.88 -5.58 -11.01
CA PHE A 215 -12.47 -5.55 -11.35
C PHE A 215 -11.89 -6.97 -11.48
N LYS A 216 -12.36 -7.92 -10.65
CA LYS A 216 -11.95 -9.33 -10.75
C LYS A 216 -12.39 -9.97 -12.05
N LYS A 217 -13.60 -9.66 -12.53
CA LYS A 217 -14.14 -10.25 -13.77
C LYS A 217 -13.45 -9.72 -15.02
N ASN A 218 -12.94 -8.50 -14.97
CA ASN A 218 -12.27 -7.85 -16.10
C ASN A 218 -10.74 -8.07 -16.09
N ARG A 219 -10.20 -8.70 -15.04
CA ARG A 219 -8.76 -9.01 -14.91
C ARG A 219 -8.22 -10.02 -15.92
N GLN A 220 -9.04 -10.58 -16.81
CA GLN A 220 -8.52 -11.33 -17.99
C GLN A 220 -7.63 -10.49 -18.91
N ARG A 221 -7.52 -9.17 -18.65
CA ARG A 221 -6.55 -8.30 -19.34
C ARG A 221 -5.18 -8.25 -18.65
N TRP A 222 -5.03 -8.89 -17.46
CA TRP A 222 -3.84 -8.84 -16.61
C TRP A 222 -3.29 -10.24 -16.28
N THR A 223 -3.77 -11.29 -16.98
CA THR A 223 -3.24 -12.67 -16.90
C THR A 223 -2.69 -13.11 -18.23
#